data_08cdca4018b7f6bdb9f299cb4235f2f6
#
_entry.id   08cdca4018b7f6bdb9f299cb4235f2f6
#
_cell.length_a   1.000
_cell.length_b   1.000
_cell.length_c   1.000
_cell.angle_alpha   90.00
_cell.angle_beta   90.00
_cell.angle_gamma   90.00
#
_symmetry.space_group_name_H-M   'P 1'
#
loop_
_entity.id
_entity.type
_entity.pdbx_description
1 polymer ?
#
loop_
_entity_poly.entity_id
_entity_poly.type
_entity_poly.pdbx_seq_one_letter_code
_entity_poly.pdbx_strand_id
1 'polypeptide(L)'
;MQVWCDCRVNSAPSKKNAVFDKILSNDSNTNFCLVDDKLIEDGSITGQLFSVNDSNTYDIVRGKIGLLSWIILEFSSWKMIPVENLISECEGTGTSIAVIVTDEKEVNGIAFALEKGVGAIVIENETSLIQACEIAKSQRLESQNNVIEIVEDSFSELQLTTSKTVSYTHLRAHET
;
A
#
# COMPACT_ATOMS: atom_id res chain seq x y z
N MET A 1 0.81 0.68 4.56
CA MET A 1 -0.44 1.06 3.88
C MET A 1 -0.95 2.36 4.45
N GLN A 2 -1.28 3.33 3.60
CA GLN A 2 -1.93 4.57 3.99
C GLN A 2 -3.46 4.43 3.93
N VAL A 3 -4.18 5.26 4.67
CA VAL A 3 -5.64 5.39 4.59
C VAL A 3 -5.95 6.85 4.27
N TRP A 4 -6.65 7.09 3.17
CA TRP A 4 -7.02 8.43 2.73
C TRP A 4 -8.53 8.63 2.89
N CYS A 5 -8.92 9.79 3.44
CA CYS A 5 -10.33 10.18 3.52
C CYS A 5 -10.75 10.81 2.19
N ASP A 6 -11.74 10.24 1.52
CA ASP A 6 -12.36 10.82 0.33
C ASP A 6 -13.37 11.90 0.73
N CYS A 7 -13.03 13.15 0.51
CA CYS A 7 -13.87 14.30 0.78
C CYS A 7 -14.33 15.02 -0.49
N ARG A 8 -14.27 14.34 -1.65
CA ARG A 8 -14.70 14.93 -2.93
C ARG A 8 -16.20 15.16 -3.01
N VAL A 9 -16.99 14.31 -2.37
CA VAL A 9 -18.45 14.39 -2.36
C VAL A 9 -18.97 14.90 -1.02
N ASN A 10 -18.36 14.49 0.08
CA ASN A 10 -18.78 14.83 1.44
C ASN A 10 -17.81 15.81 2.09
N SER A 11 -18.31 16.64 3.00
CA SER A 11 -17.48 17.59 3.75
C SER A 11 -16.37 16.87 4.52
N ALA A 12 -15.23 17.52 4.62
CA ALA A 12 -14.10 17.02 5.41
C ALA A 12 -14.52 16.68 6.85
N PRO A 13 -13.96 15.64 7.46
CA PRO A 13 -14.30 15.25 8.82
C PRO A 13 -14.07 16.41 9.77
N SER A 14 -15.09 16.74 10.58
CA SER A 14 -15.04 17.82 11.56
C SER A 14 -13.98 17.62 12.64
N LYS A 15 -13.50 16.39 12.83
CA LYS A 15 -12.38 16.02 13.71
C LYS A 15 -11.38 15.20 12.91
N LYS A 16 -10.09 15.53 13.09
CA LYS A 16 -8.99 14.75 12.53
C LYS A 16 -9.04 13.35 13.12
N ASN A 17 -9.46 12.36 12.34
CA ASN A 17 -9.43 10.97 12.77
C ASN A 17 -7.99 10.46 12.58
N ALA A 18 -7.42 9.84 13.61
CA ALA A 18 -6.05 9.36 13.63
C ALA A 18 -5.76 8.25 12.57
N VAL A 19 -6.81 7.63 12.04
CA VAL A 19 -6.70 6.61 10.99
C VAL A 19 -6.27 7.20 9.65
N PHE A 20 -6.73 8.42 9.33
CA PHE A 20 -6.46 9.05 8.06
C PHE A 20 -5.04 9.64 8.00
N ASP A 21 -4.27 9.17 7.06
CA ASP A 21 -2.94 9.70 6.75
C ASP A 21 -3.04 10.96 5.87
N LYS A 22 -4.04 11.01 4.95
CA LYS A 22 -4.31 12.14 4.05
C LYS A 22 -5.81 12.36 3.86
N ILE A 23 -6.18 13.58 3.47
CA ILE A 23 -7.54 13.97 3.10
C ILE A 23 -7.55 14.35 1.63
N LEU A 24 -8.25 13.57 0.82
CA LEU A 24 -8.39 13.81 -0.61
C LEU A 24 -9.57 14.76 -0.85
N SER A 25 -9.28 15.94 -1.36
CA SER A 25 -10.25 16.99 -1.69
C SER A 25 -10.45 17.13 -3.20
N ASN A 26 -11.51 17.82 -3.62
CA ASN A 26 -11.65 18.34 -4.99
C ASN A 26 -11.30 19.83 -5.10
N ASP A 27 -10.91 20.46 -3.99
CA ASP A 27 -10.50 21.88 -3.97
C ASP A 27 -9.00 22.00 -4.29
N SER A 28 -8.70 22.64 -5.41
CA SER A 28 -7.34 22.90 -5.89
C SER A 28 -6.48 23.76 -4.95
N ASN A 29 -7.10 24.41 -3.95
CA ASN A 29 -6.36 25.17 -2.93
C ASN A 29 -5.82 24.30 -1.79
N THR A 30 -6.13 23.01 -1.78
CA THR A 30 -5.59 22.08 -0.78
C THR A 30 -4.31 21.43 -1.29
N ASN A 31 -3.43 21.04 -0.36
CA ASN A 31 -2.14 20.43 -0.68
C ASN A 31 -2.27 19.00 -1.23
N PHE A 32 -3.43 18.36 -1.09
CA PHE A 32 -3.70 17.02 -1.57
C PHE A 32 -5.11 16.95 -2.15
N CYS A 33 -5.20 17.00 -3.48
CA CYS A 33 -6.48 17.09 -4.16
C CYS A 33 -6.51 16.30 -5.47
N LEU A 34 -7.73 15.98 -5.91
CA LEU A 34 -8.01 15.37 -7.20
C LEU A 34 -8.78 16.37 -8.07
N VAL A 35 -8.17 16.82 -9.16
CA VAL A 35 -8.75 17.76 -10.13
C VAL A 35 -8.60 17.16 -11.52
N ASP A 36 -9.71 17.05 -12.26
CA ASP A 36 -9.72 16.42 -13.59
C ASP A 36 -8.99 15.06 -13.62
N ASP A 37 -9.33 14.19 -12.67
CA ASP A 37 -8.71 12.86 -12.45
C ASP A 37 -7.21 12.89 -12.16
N LYS A 38 -6.58 14.05 -12.02
CA LYS A 38 -5.16 14.18 -11.67
C LYS A 38 -5.01 14.38 -10.16
N LEU A 39 -4.21 13.53 -9.54
CA LEU A 39 -3.82 13.70 -8.14
C LEU A 39 -2.73 14.75 -8.07
N ILE A 40 -2.99 15.81 -7.34
CA ILE A 40 -2.07 16.91 -7.09
C ILE A 40 -1.65 16.87 -5.63
N GLU A 41 -0.36 16.83 -5.39
CA GLU A 41 0.25 16.91 -4.07
C GLU A 41 1.27 18.04 -4.07
N ASP A 42 1.11 18.99 -3.16
CA ASP A 42 1.97 20.18 -3.04
C ASP A 42 2.19 20.93 -4.38
N GLY A 43 1.11 21.05 -5.16
CA GLY A 43 1.11 21.75 -6.46
C GLY A 43 1.70 20.95 -7.63
N SER A 44 2.12 19.72 -7.42
CA SER A 44 2.68 18.84 -8.47
C SER A 44 1.72 17.68 -8.77
N ILE A 45 1.62 17.29 -10.05
CA ILE A 45 0.86 16.09 -10.42
C ILE A 45 1.68 14.86 -10.02
N THR A 46 1.18 14.10 -9.06
CA THR A 46 1.83 12.89 -8.54
C THR A 46 1.10 11.61 -8.94
N GLY A 47 -0.14 11.70 -9.39
CA GLY A 47 -0.92 10.53 -9.75
C GLY A 47 -2.13 10.83 -10.63
N GLN A 48 -2.91 9.77 -10.89
CA GLN A 48 -4.14 9.86 -11.67
C GLN A 48 -5.17 8.82 -11.20
N LEU A 49 -6.46 9.21 -11.25
CA LEU A 49 -7.61 8.33 -11.02
C LEU A 49 -8.00 7.64 -12.33
N PHE A 50 -8.32 6.35 -12.22
CA PHE A 50 -8.85 5.55 -13.31
C PHE A 50 -10.06 4.76 -12.84
N SER A 51 -11.19 4.91 -13.55
CA SER A 51 -12.37 4.05 -13.37
C SER A 51 -12.23 2.82 -14.25
N VAL A 52 -11.84 1.69 -13.67
CA VAL A 52 -11.52 0.45 -14.40
C VAL A 52 -12.77 -0.38 -14.57
N ASN A 53 -13.37 -0.32 -15.78
CA ASN A 53 -14.60 -1.03 -16.11
C ASN A 53 -14.41 -2.09 -17.20
N ASP A 54 -13.32 -2.01 -17.95
CA ASP A 54 -13.01 -2.88 -19.08
C ASP A 54 -11.49 -3.14 -19.23
N SER A 55 -11.14 -4.06 -20.12
CA SER A 55 -9.75 -4.40 -20.39
C SER A 55 -8.97 -3.26 -21.08
N ASN A 56 -9.63 -2.40 -21.83
CA ASN A 56 -8.96 -1.29 -22.51
C ASN A 56 -8.47 -0.25 -21.47
N THR A 57 -9.33 0.09 -20.50
CA THR A 57 -8.93 0.97 -19.38
C THR A 57 -7.82 0.35 -18.56
N TYR A 58 -7.87 -0.97 -18.36
CA TYR A 58 -6.81 -1.70 -17.67
C TYR A 58 -5.45 -1.57 -18.37
N ASP A 59 -5.40 -1.71 -19.69
CA ASP A 59 -4.16 -1.56 -20.47
C ASP A 59 -3.62 -0.11 -20.43
N ILE A 60 -4.53 0.89 -20.39
CA ILE A 60 -4.15 2.30 -20.19
C ILE A 60 -3.48 2.48 -18.82
N VAL A 61 -4.04 1.89 -17.76
CA VAL A 61 -3.48 1.94 -16.42
C VAL A 61 -2.07 1.34 -16.40
N ARG A 62 -1.88 0.16 -16.99
CA ARG A 62 -0.57 -0.49 -17.11
C ARG A 62 0.47 0.42 -17.78
N GLY A 63 0.08 1.13 -18.82
CA GLY A 63 0.95 2.10 -19.51
C GLY A 63 1.36 3.31 -18.66
N LYS A 64 0.77 3.51 -17.47
CA LYS A 64 1.13 4.59 -16.52
C LYS A 64 2.06 4.14 -15.40
N ILE A 65 2.26 2.84 -15.24
CA ILE A 65 3.20 2.29 -14.25
C ILE A 65 4.62 2.77 -14.57
N GLY A 66 5.33 3.24 -13.57
CA GLY A 66 6.66 3.84 -13.70
C GLY A 66 6.66 5.32 -14.13
N LEU A 67 5.51 5.87 -14.55
CA LEU A 67 5.38 7.29 -14.95
C LEU A 67 4.76 8.15 -13.85
N LEU A 68 3.93 7.56 -12.99
CA LEU A 68 3.21 8.22 -11.92
C LEU A 68 3.64 7.64 -10.57
N SER A 69 3.70 8.46 -9.54
CA SER A 69 3.93 7.99 -8.17
C SER A 69 2.71 7.25 -7.62
N TRP A 70 1.51 7.68 -8.01
CA TRP A 70 0.26 7.09 -7.57
C TRP A 70 -0.67 6.78 -8.74
N ILE A 71 -1.26 5.60 -8.72
CA ILE A 71 -2.38 5.21 -9.55
C ILE A 71 -3.56 4.95 -8.61
N ILE A 72 -4.64 5.75 -8.74
CA ILE A 72 -5.85 5.57 -7.96
C ILE A 72 -6.83 4.78 -8.82
N LEU A 73 -7.35 3.68 -8.27
CA LEU A 73 -8.28 2.80 -8.96
C LEU A 73 -9.67 2.87 -8.34
N GLU A 74 -10.67 3.02 -9.19
CA GLU A 74 -12.08 2.89 -8.87
C GLU A 74 -12.67 1.78 -9.72
N PHE A 75 -13.43 0.87 -9.13
CA PHE A 75 -14.07 -0.24 -9.83
C PHE A 75 -15.58 -0.16 -9.68
N SER A 76 -16.33 -0.36 -10.76
CA SER A 76 -17.79 -0.47 -10.71
C SER A 76 -18.24 -1.82 -10.12
N SER A 77 -17.41 -2.85 -10.24
CA SER A 77 -17.54 -4.12 -9.55
C SER A 77 -16.14 -4.59 -9.14
N TRP A 78 -15.96 -4.94 -7.88
CA TRP A 78 -14.69 -5.39 -7.35
C TRP A 78 -14.16 -6.62 -8.09
N LYS A 79 -12.91 -6.55 -8.52
CA LYS A 79 -12.19 -7.67 -9.14
C LYS A 79 -10.79 -7.75 -8.54
N MET A 80 -10.58 -8.69 -7.63
CA MET A 80 -9.30 -8.91 -6.95
C MET A 80 -8.14 -9.14 -7.93
N ILE A 81 -8.33 -10.04 -8.90
CA ILE A 81 -7.28 -10.46 -9.85
C ILE A 81 -6.64 -9.29 -10.63
N PRO A 82 -7.40 -8.34 -11.21
CA PRO A 82 -6.79 -7.19 -11.87
C PRO A 82 -5.93 -6.32 -10.95
N VAL A 83 -6.34 -6.15 -9.69
CA VAL A 83 -5.57 -5.36 -8.73
C VAL A 83 -4.27 -6.06 -8.34
N GLU A 84 -4.31 -7.36 -8.10
CA GLU A 84 -3.12 -8.17 -7.79
C GLU A 84 -2.09 -8.10 -8.93
N ASN A 85 -2.53 -8.22 -10.17
CA ASN A 85 -1.63 -8.10 -11.32
C ASN A 85 -0.97 -6.70 -11.39
N LEU A 86 -1.75 -5.63 -11.18
CA LEU A 86 -1.21 -4.26 -11.17
C LEU A 86 -0.23 -4.03 -10.01
N ILE A 87 -0.50 -4.56 -8.82
CA ILE A 87 0.42 -4.49 -7.67
C ILE A 87 1.75 -5.16 -8.03
N SER A 88 1.69 -6.36 -8.63
CA SER A 88 2.89 -7.09 -9.05
C SER A 88 3.69 -6.32 -10.11
N GLU A 89 3.02 -5.72 -11.09
CA GLU A 89 3.67 -4.93 -12.15
C GLU A 89 4.27 -3.60 -11.62
N CYS A 90 3.77 -3.08 -10.50
CA CYS A 90 4.33 -1.88 -9.87
C CYS A 90 5.63 -2.14 -9.10
N GLU A 91 6.01 -3.40 -8.86
CA GLU A 91 7.21 -3.72 -8.10
C GLU A 91 8.47 -3.13 -8.73
N GLY A 92 9.26 -2.41 -7.93
CA GLY A 92 10.50 -1.78 -8.38
C GLY A 92 10.33 -0.55 -9.29
N THR A 93 9.10 -0.14 -9.61
CA THR A 93 8.86 0.98 -10.54
C THR A 93 8.75 2.35 -9.85
N GLY A 94 8.57 2.38 -8.53
CA GLY A 94 8.26 3.60 -7.78
C GLY A 94 6.79 4.02 -7.84
N THR A 95 5.93 3.30 -8.56
CA THR A 95 4.49 3.53 -8.59
C THR A 95 3.79 2.76 -7.47
N SER A 96 2.88 3.41 -6.77
CA SER A 96 2.02 2.81 -5.75
C SER A 96 0.57 2.81 -6.20
N ILE A 97 -0.17 1.75 -5.84
CA ILE A 97 -1.60 1.63 -6.11
C ILE A 97 -2.38 2.14 -4.90
N ALA A 98 -3.36 3.00 -5.14
CA ALA A 98 -4.41 3.37 -4.20
C ALA A 98 -5.75 2.86 -4.75
N VAL A 99 -6.63 2.34 -3.89
CA VAL A 99 -7.94 1.81 -4.30
C VAL A 99 -9.05 2.50 -3.54
N ILE A 100 -10.07 2.98 -4.25
CA ILE A 100 -11.31 3.49 -3.66
C ILE A 100 -12.18 2.31 -3.25
N VAL A 101 -12.59 2.30 -1.99
CA VAL A 101 -13.37 1.22 -1.39
C VAL A 101 -14.65 1.78 -0.78
N THR A 102 -15.76 1.17 -1.13
CA THR A 102 -17.10 1.55 -0.66
C THR A 102 -17.77 0.48 0.21
N ASP A 103 -17.26 -0.75 0.22
CA ASP A 103 -17.76 -1.85 1.07
C ASP A 103 -16.68 -2.26 2.08
N GLU A 104 -17.02 -2.23 3.37
CA GLU A 104 -16.14 -2.64 4.47
C GLU A 104 -15.59 -4.06 4.34
N LYS A 105 -16.35 -4.96 3.70
CA LYS A 105 -15.95 -6.36 3.49
C LYS A 105 -14.77 -6.52 2.54
N GLU A 106 -14.58 -5.54 1.65
CA GLU A 106 -13.50 -5.56 0.66
C GLU A 106 -12.17 -5.04 1.24
N VAL A 107 -12.22 -4.24 2.31
CA VAL A 107 -11.05 -3.60 2.91
C VAL A 107 -9.94 -4.60 3.23
N ASN A 108 -10.29 -5.70 3.88
CA ASN A 108 -9.30 -6.70 4.29
C ASN A 108 -8.64 -7.40 3.09
N GLY A 109 -9.44 -7.78 2.08
CA GLY A 109 -8.92 -8.40 0.85
C GLY A 109 -7.93 -7.48 0.13
N ILE A 110 -8.26 -6.19 0.02
CA ILE A 110 -7.41 -5.18 -0.64
C ILE A 110 -6.15 -4.90 0.17
N ALA A 111 -6.28 -4.80 1.50
CA ALA A 111 -5.17 -4.55 2.39
C ALA A 111 -4.08 -5.65 2.31
N PHE A 112 -4.47 -6.88 2.01
CA PHE A 112 -3.59 -8.05 1.98
C PHE A 112 -3.42 -8.68 0.59
N ALA A 113 -3.87 -8.01 -0.48
CA ALA A 113 -3.67 -8.48 -1.84
C ALA A 113 -2.20 -8.78 -2.11
N LEU A 114 -1.87 -10.01 -2.54
CA LEU A 114 -0.51 -10.52 -2.74
C LEU A 114 0.41 -10.34 -1.50
N GLU A 115 -0.12 -10.46 -0.29
CA GLU A 115 0.62 -10.27 0.98
C GLU A 115 1.17 -8.84 1.16
N LYS A 116 1.52 -8.13 0.10
CA LYS A 116 2.01 -6.75 0.10
C LYS A 116 0.88 -5.73 0.26
N GLY A 117 -0.29 -6.02 -0.31
CA GLY A 117 -1.43 -5.14 -0.38
C GLY A 117 -1.19 -3.87 -1.18
N VAL A 118 -2.19 -3.01 -1.21
CA VAL A 118 -2.10 -1.69 -1.85
C VAL A 118 -1.29 -0.69 -1.02
N GLY A 119 -0.76 0.34 -1.66
CA GLY A 119 -0.06 1.44 -1.01
C GLY A 119 -1.01 2.30 -0.17
N ALA A 120 -2.24 2.53 -0.67
CA ALA A 120 -3.28 3.29 0.03
C ALA A 120 -4.68 2.73 -0.21
N ILE A 121 -5.57 2.89 0.77
CA ILE A 121 -7.01 2.69 0.64
C ILE A 121 -7.67 4.05 0.79
N VAL A 122 -8.57 4.37 -0.14
CA VAL A 122 -9.34 5.62 -0.17
C VAL A 122 -10.77 5.29 0.21
N ILE A 123 -11.26 5.87 1.31
CA ILE A 123 -12.59 5.60 1.85
C ILE A 123 -13.33 6.88 2.19
N GLU A 124 -14.65 6.84 2.14
CA GLU A 124 -15.49 7.91 2.70
C GLU A 124 -15.39 7.94 4.24
N ASN A 125 -15.78 9.06 4.84
CA ASN A 125 -15.80 9.24 6.29
C ASN A 125 -17.00 8.49 6.94
N GLU A 126 -17.04 7.18 6.76
CA GLU A 126 -18.05 6.26 7.30
C GLU A 126 -17.45 5.40 8.41
N THR A 127 -18.17 5.24 9.52
CA THR A 127 -17.67 4.58 10.73
C THR A 127 -17.27 3.11 10.47
N SER A 128 -18.05 2.39 9.67
CA SER A 128 -17.81 0.99 9.33
C SER A 128 -16.50 0.82 8.53
N LEU A 129 -16.29 1.67 7.51
CA LEU A 129 -15.08 1.68 6.68
C LEU A 129 -13.84 2.07 7.50
N ILE A 130 -13.99 3.06 8.39
CA ILE A 130 -12.91 3.50 9.28
C ILE A 130 -12.47 2.34 10.19
N GLN A 131 -13.41 1.66 10.84
CA GLN A 131 -13.11 0.53 11.72
C GLN A 131 -12.44 -0.62 10.97
N ALA A 132 -12.92 -0.94 9.77
CA ALA A 132 -12.31 -1.97 8.93
C ALA A 132 -10.85 -1.61 8.56
N CYS A 133 -10.60 -0.34 8.22
CA CYS A 133 -9.25 0.14 7.92
C CYS A 133 -8.32 0.17 9.14
N GLU A 134 -8.83 0.50 10.33
CA GLU A 134 -8.08 0.42 11.60
C GLU A 134 -7.59 -1.00 11.85
N ILE A 135 -8.48 -1.98 11.74
CA ILE A 135 -8.17 -3.39 11.94
C ILE A 135 -7.13 -3.85 10.91
N ALA A 136 -7.35 -3.58 9.64
CA ALA A 136 -6.43 -3.97 8.57
C ALA A 136 -5.04 -3.32 8.74
N LYS A 137 -4.97 -2.05 9.13
CA LYS A 137 -3.72 -1.33 9.38
C LYS A 137 -2.93 -1.93 10.56
N SER A 138 -3.62 -2.29 11.65
CA SER A 138 -3.02 -2.95 12.81
C SER A 138 -2.48 -4.33 12.47
N GLN A 139 -3.26 -5.16 11.77
CA GLN A 139 -2.84 -6.50 11.36
C GLN A 139 -1.64 -6.47 10.41
N ARG A 140 -1.56 -5.50 9.51
CA ARG A 140 -0.38 -5.34 8.64
C ARG A 140 0.87 -4.96 9.41
N LEU A 141 0.77 -4.11 10.43
CA LEU A 141 1.90 -3.76 11.29
C LEU A 141 2.41 -4.97 12.07
N GLU A 142 1.50 -5.78 12.61
CA GLU A 142 1.85 -7.02 13.31
C GLU A 142 2.54 -8.02 12.39
N SER A 143 2.03 -8.21 11.16
CA SER A 143 2.63 -9.12 10.18
C SER A 143 4.05 -8.68 9.78
N GLN A 144 4.29 -7.38 9.63
CA GLN A 144 5.61 -6.84 9.31
C GLN A 144 6.59 -7.03 10.46
N ASN A 145 6.16 -6.84 11.71
CA ASN A 145 7.00 -7.04 12.89
C ASN A 145 7.39 -8.51 13.05
N ASN A 146 6.47 -9.43 12.85
CA ASN A 146 6.75 -10.87 12.91
C ASN A 146 7.78 -11.31 11.86
N VAL A 147 7.76 -10.75 10.65
CA VAL A 147 8.76 -11.04 9.61
C VAL A 147 10.14 -10.53 10.02
N ILE A 148 10.23 -9.34 10.61
CA ILE A 148 11.51 -8.78 11.08
C ILE A 148 12.11 -9.66 12.18
N GLU A 149 11.32 -10.10 13.15
CA GLU A 149 11.78 -10.99 14.23
C GLU A 149 12.36 -12.30 13.69
N ILE A 150 11.67 -12.96 12.75
CA ILE A 150 12.13 -14.20 12.11
C ILE A 150 13.45 -14.00 11.36
N VAL A 151 13.60 -12.87 10.68
CA VAL A 151 14.83 -12.57 9.92
C VAL A 151 15.99 -12.31 10.88
N GLU A 152 15.80 -11.58 11.98
CA GLU A 152 16.84 -11.30 12.97
C GLU A 152 17.29 -12.59 13.67
N ASP A 153 16.38 -13.49 14.02
CA ASP A 153 16.71 -14.80 14.62
C ASP A 153 17.50 -15.66 13.63
N SER A 154 17.12 -15.70 12.36
CA SER A 154 17.84 -16.43 11.32
C SER A 154 19.26 -15.91 11.07
N PHE A 155 19.46 -14.60 11.11
CA PHE A 155 20.78 -13.99 11.02
C PHE A 155 21.65 -14.29 12.25
N SER A 156 21.07 -14.31 13.43
CA SER A 156 21.76 -14.66 14.68
C SER A 156 22.24 -16.11 14.66
N GLU A 157 21.43 -17.05 14.20
CA GLU A 157 21.83 -18.46 14.05
C GLU A 157 22.93 -18.65 12.99
N LEU A 158 22.88 -17.93 11.86
CA LEU A 158 23.93 -17.98 10.85
C LEU A 158 25.27 -17.45 11.36
N GLN A 159 25.29 -16.40 12.15
CA GLN A 159 26.52 -15.89 12.77
C GLN A 159 27.11 -16.85 13.79
N LEU A 160 26.27 -17.52 14.58
CA LEU A 160 26.72 -18.54 15.53
C LEU A 160 27.32 -19.77 14.85
N THR A 161 26.76 -20.21 13.75
CA THR A 161 27.30 -21.34 12.95
C THR A 161 28.60 -20.97 12.26
N THR A 162 28.74 -19.76 11.72
CA THR A 162 29.98 -19.30 11.08
C THR A 162 31.12 -19.16 12.09
N SER A 163 30.84 -18.62 13.28
CA SER A 163 31.86 -18.50 14.34
C SER A 163 32.31 -19.86 14.87
N LYS A 164 31.44 -20.86 14.98
CA LYS A 164 31.81 -22.24 15.33
C LYS A 164 32.68 -22.90 14.28
N THR A 165 32.41 -22.68 12.99
CA THR A 165 33.20 -23.25 11.87
C THR A 165 34.60 -22.64 11.81
N VAL A 166 34.75 -21.34 12.05
CA VAL A 166 36.07 -20.67 12.10
C VAL A 166 36.89 -21.14 13.30
N SER A 167 36.28 -21.38 14.46
CA SER A 167 36.96 -21.93 15.66
C SER A 167 37.51 -23.33 15.40
N TYR A 168 36.77 -24.17 14.66
CA TYR A 168 37.20 -25.54 14.36
C TYR A 168 38.39 -25.58 13.36
N THR A 169 38.48 -24.69 12.40
CA THR A 169 39.61 -24.59 11.46
C THR A 169 40.88 -24.10 12.14
N HIS A 170 40.79 -23.24 13.15
CA HIS A 170 41.96 -22.75 13.90
C HIS A 170 42.60 -23.83 14.82
N LEU A 171 41.79 -24.75 15.38
CA LEU A 171 42.25 -25.82 16.20
C LEU A 171 42.99 -26.95 15.41
N ARG A 172 42.68 -27.15 14.14
CA ARG A 172 43.36 -28.13 13.27
C ARG A 172 44.70 -27.68 12.70
N ALA A 173 44.97 -26.38 12.70
CA ALA A 173 46.22 -25.84 12.16
C ALA A 173 47.42 -25.92 13.16
N HIS A 174 47.22 -26.35 14.40
CA HIS A 174 48.25 -26.47 15.43
C HIS A 174 48.67 -27.92 15.75
N GLU A 175 48.17 -28.95 15.02
CA GLU A 175 48.52 -30.35 15.20
C GLU A 175 49.35 -30.96 14.04
N THR A 176 50.17 -30.15 13.39
CA THR A 176 51.22 -30.70 12.45
C THR A 176 52.55 -30.11 12.77
#